data_b53bb1eb90991e87836d453b40caf183
#
_entry.id   b53bb1eb90991e87836d453b40caf183
#
_cell.length_a   1.000
_cell.length_b   1.000
_cell.length_c   1.000
_cell.angle_alpha   90.00
_cell.angle_beta   90.00
_cell.angle_gamma   90.00
#
_symmetry.space_group_name_H-M   'P 1'
#
loop_
_entity.id
_entity.type
_entity.pdbx_description
1 polymer ?
#
loop_
_entity_poly.entity_id
_entity_poly.type
_entity_poly.pdbx_seq_one_letter_code
_entity_poly.pdbx_strand_id
1 'polypeptide(L)'
;GSELDLDACVTALADIRSGITPSDRIYVKKVQHIRDVSVNLLMDLSESTNDMVIGSDKTILELMKESTSLLSWAIDKIGDNLTISGFASDSRHDVQYYRFKPFHYSFNDEVKGRLAGIKGGLSTRMGAAIRHAGVDLLTQSSAKKILLILTDGEPADIDVDDPQHLRMDAKKAVEELRSHGIVTFCISLDPHADEYVSRIFGKNRFMVIDNIQKLPERLPQLFISLTK
;
A
#
# COMPACT_ATOMS: atom_id res chain seq x y z
N GLY A 1 27.43 -13.39 -16.42
CA GLY A 1 26.86 -12.04 -16.41
C GLY A 1 26.59 -11.61 -17.85
N SER A 2 25.51 -10.87 -18.06
CA SER A 2 25.08 -10.44 -19.41
C SER A 2 25.46 -8.99 -19.72
N GLU A 3 26.00 -8.25 -18.80
CA GLU A 3 26.46 -6.87 -19.00
C GLU A 3 27.95 -6.74 -18.61
N LEU A 4 28.70 -5.99 -19.41
CA LEU A 4 30.06 -5.64 -19.12
C LEU A 4 30.14 -4.56 -18.04
N ASP A 5 31.01 -4.76 -17.07
CA ASP A 5 31.39 -3.73 -16.11
C ASP A 5 32.39 -2.78 -16.79
N LEU A 6 31.96 -1.57 -17.12
CA LEU A 6 32.79 -0.60 -17.83
C LEU A 6 34.04 -0.20 -17.01
N ASP A 7 33.92 -0.09 -15.70
CA ASP A 7 35.05 0.25 -14.83
C ASP A 7 36.05 -0.89 -14.77
N ALA A 8 35.58 -2.14 -14.68
CA ALA A 8 36.43 -3.33 -14.74
C ALA A 8 37.08 -3.48 -16.13
N CYS A 9 36.38 -3.13 -17.21
CA CYS A 9 36.95 -3.13 -18.57
C CYS A 9 38.03 -2.07 -18.72
N VAL A 10 37.86 -0.87 -18.20
CA VAL A 10 38.87 0.20 -18.23
C VAL A 10 40.10 -0.23 -17.42
N THR A 11 39.92 -0.83 -16.26
CA THR A 11 41.02 -1.36 -15.43
C THR A 11 41.76 -2.47 -16.16
N ALA A 12 41.03 -3.44 -16.75
CA ALA A 12 41.66 -4.51 -17.53
C ALA A 12 42.49 -4.00 -18.74
N LEU A 13 41.99 -2.95 -19.42
CA LEU A 13 42.77 -2.31 -20.51
C LEU A 13 44.04 -1.62 -20.01
N ALA A 14 44.01 -1.00 -18.82
CA ALA A 14 45.15 -0.39 -18.19
C ALA A 14 46.20 -1.47 -17.80
N ASP A 15 45.75 -2.59 -17.24
CA ASP A 15 46.59 -3.73 -16.87
C ASP A 15 47.29 -4.34 -18.10
N ILE A 16 46.55 -4.57 -19.20
CA ILE A 16 47.12 -5.07 -20.46
C ILE A 16 48.22 -4.14 -20.99
N ARG A 17 47.99 -2.81 -20.97
CA ARG A 17 48.97 -1.81 -21.40
C ARG A 17 50.22 -1.79 -20.53
N SER A 18 50.09 -2.16 -19.28
CA SER A 18 51.16 -2.24 -18.29
C SER A 18 51.85 -3.62 -18.24
N GLY A 19 51.43 -4.57 -19.10
CA GLY A 19 52.02 -5.93 -19.16
C GLY A 19 51.52 -6.82 -18.01
N ILE A 20 50.45 -6.45 -17.32
CA ILE A 20 49.84 -7.20 -16.22
C ILE A 20 48.70 -8.05 -16.79
N THR A 21 48.56 -9.30 -16.36
CA THR A 21 47.42 -10.15 -16.74
C THR A 21 46.16 -9.62 -16.09
N PRO A 22 45.14 -9.18 -16.87
CA PRO A 22 43.93 -8.62 -16.33
C PRO A 22 43.06 -9.68 -15.65
N SER A 23 42.18 -9.24 -14.73
CA SER A 23 41.22 -10.10 -14.08
C SER A 23 40.11 -10.52 -15.06
N ASP A 24 39.72 -11.80 -15.07
CA ASP A 24 38.61 -12.33 -15.88
C ASP A 24 37.21 -11.83 -15.42
N ARG A 25 37.14 -11.03 -14.36
CA ARG A 25 35.88 -10.53 -13.76
C ARG A 25 35.44 -9.21 -14.38
N ILE A 26 35.19 -9.20 -15.68
CA ILE A 26 34.73 -8.01 -16.42
C ILE A 26 33.22 -7.97 -16.63
N TYR A 27 32.50 -8.94 -16.11
CA TYR A 27 31.03 -9.02 -16.22
C TYR A 27 30.35 -8.74 -14.87
N VAL A 28 29.41 -7.83 -14.89
CA VAL A 28 28.51 -7.60 -13.74
C VAL A 28 27.51 -8.76 -13.69
N LYS A 29 27.47 -9.44 -12.55
CA LYS A 29 26.35 -10.30 -12.24
C LYS A 29 25.24 -9.38 -11.79
N LYS A 30 24.26 -9.09 -12.67
CA LYS A 30 22.99 -8.51 -12.24
C LYS A 30 22.37 -9.47 -11.22
N VAL A 31 22.59 -9.24 -9.95
CA VAL A 31 21.76 -9.84 -8.91
C VAL A 31 20.43 -9.12 -9.05
N GLN A 32 19.48 -9.72 -9.79
CA GLN A 32 18.09 -9.32 -9.64
C GLN A 32 17.76 -9.58 -8.16
N HIS A 33 17.68 -8.52 -7.38
CA HIS A 33 16.97 -8.57 -6.11
C HIS A 33 15.51 -8.83 -6.48
N ILE A 34 15.14 -10.11 -6.52
CA ILE A 34 13.73 -10.50 -6.60
C ILE A 34 13.12 -9.93 -5.33
N ARG A 35 12.28 -8.92 -5.49
CA ARG A 35 11.55 -8.32 -4.38
C ARG A 35 10.53 -9.37 -3.92
N ASP A 36 10.72 -9.87 -2.71
CA ASP A 36 9.84 -10.88 -2.12
C ASP A 36 8.84 -10.20 -1.17
N VAL A 37 7.95 -9.41 -1.77
CA VAL A 37 6.99 -8.54 -1.07
C VAL A 37 5.58 -8.81 -1.57
N SER A 38 4.64 -8.97 -0.64
CA SER A 38 3.21 -8.93 -0.94
C SER A 38 2.56 -7.75 -0.21
N VAL A 39 1.76 -6.98 -0.92
CA VAL A 39 1.08 -5.80 -0.39
C VAL A 39 -0.42 -5.92 -0.59
N ASN A 40 -1.20 -5.67 0.46
CA ASN A 40 -2.63 -5.40 0.36
C ASN A 40 -2.86 -3.91 0.54
N LEU A 41 -3.35 -3.23 -0.49
CA LEU A 41 -3.84 -1.86 -0.41
C LEU A 41 -5.33 -1.92 -0.04
N LEU A 42 -5.64 -1.55 1.19
CA LEU A 42 -6.98 -1.54 1.76
C LEU A 42 -7.54 -0.12 1.78
N MET A 43 -8.57 0.13 0.99
CA MET A 43 -9.23 1.43 0.87
C MET A 43 -10.43 1.51 1.80
N ASP A 44 -10.52 2.60 2.55
CA ASP A 44 -11.75 3.01 3.21
C ASP A 44 -12.76 3.49 2.16
N LEU A 45 -13.97 2.97 2.22
CA LEU A 45 -15.06 3.30 1.30
C LEU A 45 -16.26 3.91 2.04
N SER A 46 -16.04 4.51 3.20
CA SER A 46 -17.09 5.15 4.00
C SER A 46 -17.70 6.37 3.30
N GLU A 47 -18.82 6.84 3.83
CA GLU A 47 -19.62 7.94 3.26
C GLU A 47 -18.79 9.24 3.11
N SER A 48 -17.88 9.53 4.06
CA SER A 48 -17.02 10.72 4.03
C SER A 48 -16.14 10.81 2.78
N THR A 49 -15.79 9.65 2.17
CA THR A 49 -15.00 9.64 0.94
C THR A 49 -15.70 10.29 -0.26
N ASN A 50 -17.02 10.49 -0.19
CA ASN A 50 -17.79 11.21 -1.21
C ASN A 50 -17.65 12.75 -1.11
N ASP A 51 -17.01 13.26 -0.04
CA ASP A 51 -16.82 14.69 0.14
C ASP A 51 -15.91 15.28 -0.93
N MET A 52 -16.23 16.51 -1.34
CA MET A 52 -15.45 17.24 -2.33
C MET A 52 -14.14 17.72 -1.72
N VAL A 53 -13.06 17.52 -2.44
CA VAL A 53 -11.73 18.03 -2.03
C VAL A 53 -11.67 19.54 -2.24
N ILE A 54 -11.29 20.28 -1.20
CA ILE A 54 -11.17 21.73 -1.25
C ILE A 54 -10.22 22.16 -2.38
N GLY A 55 -10.73 23.02 -3.26
CA GLY A 55 -9.96 23.50 -4.41
C GLY A 55 -9.82 22.51 -5.58
N SER A 56 -10.66 21.47 -5.61
CA SER A 56 -10.74 20.48 -6.69
C SER A 56 -12.19 20.29 -7.15
N ASP A 57 -12.37 19.78 -8.34
CA ASP A 57 -13.63 19.29 -8.88
C ASP A 57 -13.88 17.80 -8.62
N LYS A 58 -13.04 17.18 -7.77
CA LYS A 58 -13.04 15.75 -7.46
C LYS A 58 -13.39 15.48 -6.02
N THR A 59 -14.01 14.34 -5.77
CA THR A 59 -14.20 13.80 -4.43
C THR A 59 -12.93 13.13 -3.92
N ILE A 60 -12.86 12.90 -2.61
CA ILE A 60 -11.78 12.13 -1.97
C ILE A 60 -11.69 10.75 -2.62
N LEU A 61 -12.82 10.07 -2.80
CA LEU A 61 -12.90 8.74 -3.42
C LEU A 61 -12.35 8.73 -4.85
N GLU A 62 -12.63 9.75 -5.66
CA GLU A 62 -12.10 9.83 -7.03
C GLU A 62 -10.58 9.94 -7.04
N LEU A 63 -9.99 10.75 -6.16
CA LEU A 63 -8.53 10.84 -6.02
C LEU A 63 -7.92 9.54 -5.47
N MET A 64 -8.59 8.84 -4.55
CA MET A 64 -8.17 7.53 -4.07
C MET A 64 -8.15 6.50 -5.22
N LYS A 65 -9.20 6.46 -6.05
CA LYS A 65 -9.28 5.57 -7.22
C LYS A 65 -8.18 5.84 -8.24
N GLU A 66 -7.95 7.11 -8.58
CA GLU A 66 -6.90 7.52 -9.52
C GLU A 66 -5.52 7.13 -9.00
N SER A 67 -5.24 7.43 -7.73
CA SER A 67 -3.96 7.13 -7.09
C SER A 67 -3.71 5.63 -7.02
N THR A 68 -4.74 4.86 -6.66
CA THR A 68 -4.69 3.39 -6.59
C THR A 68 -4.49 2.78 -7.98
N SER A 69 -5.15 3.32 -9.01
CA SER A 69 -4.99 2.86 -10.39
C SER A 69 -3.57 3.11 -10.90
N LEU A 70 -3.03 4.30 -10.63
CA LEU A 70 -1.66 4.65 -11.01
C LEU A 70 -0.63 3.78 -10.29
N LEU A 71 -0.80 3.58 -8.98
CA LEU A 71 0.05 2.69 -8.20
C LEU A 71 -0.01 1.26 -8.72
N SER A 72 -1.21 0.73 -8.99
CA SER A 72 -1.39 -0.63 -9.49
C SER A 72 -0.72 -0.84 -10.84
N TRP A 73 -0.85 0.13 -11.74
CA TRP A 73 -0.15 0.10 -13.02
C TRP A 73 1.37 0.08 -12.85
N ALA A 74 1.90 0.92 -11.96
CA ALA A 74 3.33 0.99 -11.70
C ALA A 74 3.86 -0.32 -11.09
N ILE A 75 3.12 -0.92 -10.14
CA ILE A 75 3.49 -2.17 -9.48
C ILE A 75 3.44 -3.35 -10.45
N ASP A 76 2.44 -3.39 -11.34
CA ASP A 76 2.33 -4.42 -12.38
C ASP A 76 3.58 -4.44 -13.30
N LYS A 77 4.17 -3.26 -13.57
CA LYS A 77 5.42 -3.14 -14.33
C LYS A 77 6.66 -3.60 -13.56
N ILE A 78 6.64 -3.47 -12.25
CA ILE A 78 7.75 -3.91 -11.37
C ILE A 78 7.67 -5.41 -11.11
N GLY A 79 6.45 -6.00 -11.16
CA GLY A 79 6.20 -7.41 -10.90
C GLY A 79 6.02 -7.74 -9.42
N ASP A 80 5.82 -6.76 -8.54
CA ASP A 80 5.49 -6.98 -7.13
C ASP A 80 4.06 -7.53 -6.98
N ASN A 81 3.83 -8.30 -5.92
CA ASN A 81 2.54 -8.94 -5.66
C ASN A 81 1.61 -8.01 -4.89
N LEU A 82 0.66 -7.39 -5.58
CA LEU A 82 -0.31 -6.44 -5.03
C LEU A 82 -1.74 -6.98 -5.13
N THR A 83 -2.49 -6.91 -4.02
CA THR A 83 -3.96 -6.97 -4.02
C THR A 83 -4.55 -5.60 -3.65
N ILE A 84 -5.71 -5.28 -4.20
CA ILE A 84 -6.46 -4.06 -3.89
C ILE A 84 -7.80 -4.48 -3.32
N SER A 85 -8.09 -4.00 -2.13
CA SER A 85 -9.30 -4.26 -1.39
C SER A 85 -9.96 -2.96 -0.92
N GLY A 86 -11.20 -3.03 -0.53
CA GLY A 86 -11.89 -1.93 0.10
C GLY A 86 -12.88 -2.43 1.14
N PHE A 87 -13.28 -1.57 2.06
CA PHE A 87 -14.23 -1.91 3.10
C PHE A 87 -15.16 -0.75 3.43
N ALA A 88 -16.34 -1.11 3.89
CA ALA A 88 -17.33 -0.23 4.52
C ALA A 88 -18.13 -1.05 5.53
N SER A 89 -18.84 -0.43 6.46
CA SER A 89 -19.62 -1.16 7.46
C SER A 89 -20.98 -0.52 7.75
N ASP A 90 -21.97 -1.38 8.00
CA ASP A 90 -23.26 -1.01 8.55
C ASP A 90 -23.45 -1.79 9.85
N SER A 91 -22.93 -1.26 10.94
CA SER A 91 -22.80 -1.92 12.24
C SER A 91 -21.80 -3.10 12.31
N ARG A 92 -21.70 -3.69 13.50
CA ARG A 92 -20.82 -4.86 13.76
C ARG A 92 -21.24 -6.14 13.03
N HIS A 93 -22.47 -6.19 12.53
CA HIS A 93 -23.05 -7.39 11.92
C HIS A 93 -22.90 -7.41 10.40
N ASP A 94 -22.59 -6.25 9.78
CA ASP A 94 -22.41 -6.13 8.34
C ASP A 94 -21.15 -5.31 8.04
N VAL A 95 -20.02 -5.98 7.96
CA VAL A 95 -18.76 -5.39 7.52
C VAL A 95 -18.44 -5.93 6.14
N GLN A 96 -18.62 -5.07 5.14
CA GLN A 96 -18.43 -5.40 3.75
C GLN A 96 -16.93 -5.30 3.41
N TYR A 97 -16.42 -6.32 2.71
CA TYR A 97 -15.05 -6.37 2.24
C TYR A 97 -15.03 -6.74 0.76
N TYR A 98 -14.44 -5.86 -0.04
CA TYR A 98 -14.41 -5.99 -1.50
C TYR A 98 -12.99 -6.28 -1.97
N ARG A 99 -12.82 -7.22 -2.92
CA ARG A 99 -11.55 -7.46 -3.62
C ARG A 99 -11.67 -6.95 -5.06
N PHE A 100 -11.03 -5.82 -5.34
CA PHE A 100 -11.04 -5.22 -6.68
C PHE A 100 -9.97 -5.83 -7.59
N LYS A 101 -8.78 -6.10 -7.05
CA LYS A 101 -7.68 -6.78 -7.72
C LYS A 101 -7.14 -7.88 -6.79
N PRO A 102 -7.41 -9.16 -7.05
CA PRO A 102 -6.78 -10.27 -6.32
C PRO A 102 -5.26 -10.30 -6.52
N PHE A 103 -4.54 -10.97 -5.62
CA PHE A 103 -3.13 -11.31 -5.83
C PHE A 103 -2.94 -12.06 -7.15
N HIS A 104 -1.79 -11.88 -7.80
CA HIS A 104 -1.39 -12.51 -9.06
C HIS A 104 -2.24 -12.16 -10.31
N TYR A 105 -3.22 -11.26 -10.16
CA TYR A 105 -3.94 -10.70 -11.30
C TYR A 105 -3.18 -9.51 -11.86
N SER A 106 -3.09 -9.43 -13.20
CA SER A 106 -2.55 -8.24 -13.88
C SER A 106 -3.52 -7.06 -13.77
N PHE A 107 -2.98 -5.85 -13.91
CA PHE A 107 -3.79 -4.63 -13.98
C PHE A 107 -4.39 -4.46 -15.37
N ASN A 108 -5.49 -5.15 -15.62
CA ASN A 108 -6.23 -5.20 -16.87
C ASN A 108 -7.51 -4.34 -16.86
N ASP A 109 -8.25 -4.33 -17.96
CA ASP A 109 -9.46 -3.51 -18.10
C ASP A 109 -10.59 -3.96 -17.17
N GLU A 110 -10.65 -5.22 -16.79
CA GLU A 110 -11.60 -5.71 -15.79
C GLU A 110 -11.31 -5.10 -14.41
N VAL A 111 -10.05 -5.08 -13.98
CA VAL A 111 -9.63 -4.46 -12.71
C VAL A 111 -9.89 -2.95 -12.75
N LYS A 112 -9.60 -2.27 -13.86
CA LYS A 112 -9.93 -0.84 -14.04
C LYS A 112 -11.42 -0.59 -13.93
N GLY A 113 -12.24 -1.44 -14.54
CA GLY A 113 -13.70 -1.35 -14.47
C GLY A 113 -14.22 -1.54 -13.04
N ARG A 114 -13.66 -2.49 -12.28
CA ARG A 114 -13.99 -2.70 -10.86
C ARG A 114 -13.63 -1.47 -10.03
N LEU A 115 -12.43 -0.90 -10.21
CA LEU A 115 -12.01 0.32 -9.51
C LEU A 115 -12.88 1.52 -9.88
N ALA A 116 -13.21 1.71 -11.14
CA ALA A 116 -14.09 2.78 -11.60
C ALA A 116 -15.50 2.68 -10.96
N GLY A 117 -16.01 1.46 -10.80
CA GLY A 117 -17.32 1.17 -10.22
C GLY A 117 -17.42 1.33 -8.70
N ILE A 118 -16.33 1.61 -7.97
CA ILE A 118 -16.35 1.80 -6.52
C ILE A 118 -17.26 2.98 -6.17
N LYS A 119 -18.08 2.78 -5.12
CA LYS A 119 -18.92 3.81 -4.51
C LYS A 119 -18.57 3.92 -3.04
N GLY A 120 -18.58 5.13 -2.51
CA GLY A 120 -18.50 5.40 -1.07
C GLY A 120 -19.87 5.29 -0.42
N GLY A 121 -19.89 4.88 0.83
CA GLY A 121 -21.08 4.79 1.65
C GLY A 121 -20.85 4.04 2.95
N LEU A 122 -21.79 4.13 3.86
CA LEU A 122 -21.74 3.46 5.15
C LEU A 122 -20.63 4.01 6.08
N SER A 123 -20.19 3.21 7.04
CA SER A 123 -19.28 3.57 8.12
C SER A 123 -17.92 2.88 8.02
N THR A 124 -17.03 3.11 9.00
CA THR A 124 -15.61 2.72 8.98
C THR A 124 -15.27 1.79 10.15
N ARG A 125 -15.71 0.53 10.13
CA ARG A 125 -15.27 -0.48 11.13
C ARG A 125 -13.93 -1.11 10.71
N MET A 126 -12.89 -0.35 10.89
CA MET A 126 -11.55 -0.64 10.38
C MET A 126 -10.95 -1.94 10.94
N GLY A 127 -11.16 -2.25 12.23
CA GLY A 127 -10.54 -3.40 12.88
C GLY A 127 -10.89 -4.75 12.24
N ALA A 128 -12.17 -4.94 11.87
CA ALA A 128 -12.61 -6.15 11.18
C ALA A 128 -11.98 -6.27 9.78
N ALA A 129 -11.93 -5.15 9.04
CA ALA A 129 -11.31 -5.10 7.71
C ALA A 129 -9.81 -5.38 7.76
N ILE A 130 -9.09 -4.84 8.75
CA ILE A 130 -7.66 -5.11 8.99
C ILE A 130 -7.42 -6.61 9.18
N ARG A 131 -8.20 -7.27 10.04
CA ARG A 131 -8.06 -8.72 10.27
C ARG A 131 -8.32 -9.52 9.00
N HIS A 132 -9.36 -9.16 8.25
CA HIS A 132 -9.68 -9.84 6.99
C HIS A 132 -8.55 -9.69 5.95
N ALA A 133 -8.03 -8.46 5.78
CA ALA A 133 -6.89 -8.20 4.91
C ALA A 133 -5.62 -8.95 5.36
N GLY A 134 -5.45 -9.15 6.67
CA GLY A 134 -4.40 -9.97 7.24
C GLY A 134 -4.49 -11.44 6.81
N VAL A 135 -5.70 -12.01 6.78
CA VAL A 135 -5.92 -13.39 6.28
C VAL A 135 -5.48 -13.50 4.82
N ASP A 136 -5.84 -12.54 3.97
CA ASP A 136 -5.40 -12.53 2.57
C ASP A 136 -3.87 -12.50 2.44
N LEU A 137 -3.18 -11.68 3.24
CA LEU A 137 -1.72 -11.59 3.24
C LEU A 137 -1.04 -12.87 3.77
N LEU A 138 -1.65 -13.55 4.73
CA LEU A 138 -1.11 -14.80 5.26
C LEU A 138 -1.13 -15.95 4.25
N THR A 139 -1.98 -15.89 3.24
CA THR A 139 -1.98 -16.86 2.15
C THR A 139 -0.76 -16.75 1.23
N GLN A 140 -0.03 -15.62 1.30
CA GLN A 140 1.12 -15.36 0.45
C GLN A 140 2.41 -15.94 1.05
N SER A 141 3.29 -16.46 0.21
CA SER A 141 4.58 -17.01 0.61
C SER A 141 5.68 -15.97 0.81
N SER A 142 5.43 -14.70 0.44
CA SER A 142 6.42 -13.63 0.48
C SER A 142 7.01 -13.41 1.87
N ALA A 143 8.32 -13.14 1.92
CA ALA A 143 9.04 -12.87 3.17
C ALA A 143 8.57 -11.56 3.83
N LYS A 144 8.24 -10.54 3.03
CA LYS A 144 7.72 -9.25 3.51
C LYS A 144 6.24 -9.12 3.14
N LYS A 145 5.40 -8.91 4.16
CA LYS A 145 3.95 -8.71 3.99
C LYS A 145 3.55 -7.36 4.54
N ILE A 146 2.89 -6.55 3.73
CA ILE A 146 2.52 -5.17 4.08
C ILE A 146 1.03 -5.00 3.87
N LEU A 147 0.34 -4.51 4.91
CA LEU A 147 -1.00 -3.95 4.80
C LEU A 147 -0.89 -2.43 4.74
N LEU A 148 -1.24 -1.85 3.61
CA LEU A 148 -1.27 -0.42 3.39
C LEU A 148 -2.73 0.05 3.43
N ILE A 149 -3.10 0.85 4.42
CA ILE A 149 -4.47 1.34 4.61
C ILE A 149 -4.53 2.78 4.12
N LEU A 150 -5.54 3.07 3.32
CA LEU A 150 -5.86 4.42 2.83
C LEU A 150 -7.24 4.80 3.36
N THR A 151 -7.30 5.82 4.22
CA THR A 151 -8.52 6.29 4.90
C THR A 151 -8.58 7.81 4.95
N ASP A 152 -9.76 8.37 4.97
CA ASP A 152 -10.02 9.81 5.10
C ASP A 152 -10.54 10.20 6.50
N GLY A 153 -10.67 9.22 7.41
CA GLY A 153 -11.21 9.45 8.75
C GLY A 153 -10.78 8.42 9.79
N GLU A 154 -11.26 8.67 11.00
CA GLU A 154 -11.10 7.76 12.11
C GLU A 154 -12.12 6.59 12.04
N PRO A 155 -11.84 5.46 12.73
CA PRO A 155 -12.81 4.39 12.85
C PRO A 155 -14.11 4.88 13.52
N ALA A 156 -15.22 4.77 12.82
CA ALA A 156 -16.56 5.16 13.27
C ALA A 156 -17.60 4.16 12.78
N ASP A 157 -18.66 3.93 13.55
CA ASP A 157 -19.80 3.11 13.12
C ASP A 157 -21.08 3.53 13.85
N ILE A 158 -22.22 3.28 13.21
CA ILE A 158 -23.55 3.70 13.68
C ILE A 158 -24.01 3.06 14.99
N ASP A 159 -23.44 1.89 15.34
CA ASP A 159 -23.78 1.13 16.54
C ASP A 159 -22.79 1.37 17.71
N VAL A 160 -21.90 2.34 17.60
CA VAL A 160 -20.89 2.65 18.63
C VAL A 160 -20.81 4.16 18.86
N ASP A 161 -21.28 4.59 20.02
CA ASP A 161 -21.27 6.02 20.42
C ASP A 161 -19.89 6.51 20.86
N ASP A 162 -19.05 5.62 21.44
CA ASP A 162 -17.71 5.95 21.89
C ASP A 162 -16.65 5.56 20.85
N PRO A 163 -16.05 6.53 20.13
CA PRO A 163 -15.00 6.25 19.14
C PRO A 163 -13.79 5.50 19.69
N GLN A 164 -13.54 5.57 21.01
CA GLN A 164 -12.42 4.87 21.64
C GLN A 164 -12.54 3.35 21.47
N HIS A 165 -13.75 2.79 21.46
CA HIS A 165 -13.94 1.35 21.26
C HIS A 165 -13.43 0.90 19.89
N LEU A 166 -13.76 1.64 18.83
CA LEU A 166 -13.33 1.29 17.46
C LEU A 166 -11.83 1.58 17.24
N ARG A 167 -11.30 2.64 17.85
CA ARG A 167 -9.86 2.91 17.85
C ARG A 167 -9.07 1.79 18.55
N MET A 168 -9.55 1.30 19.68
CA MET A 168 -8.94 0.18 20.41
C MET A 168 -9.06 -1.13 19.65
N ASP A 169 -10.19 -1.41 18.98
CA ASP A 169 -10.35 -2.58 18.13
C ASP A 169 -9.40 -2.55 16.92
N ALA A 170 -9.28 -1.42 16.24
CA ALA A 170 -8.33 -1.23 15.15
C ALA A 170 -6.88 -1.41 15.62
N LYS A 171 -6.51 -0.83 16.77
CA LYS A 171 -5.20 -1.03 17.39
C LYS A 171 -4.92 -2.50 17.66
N LYS A 172 -5.87 -3.21 18.26
CA LYS A 172 -5.72 -4.65 18.55
C LYS A 172 -5.54 -5.45 17.25
N ALA A 173 -6.30 -5.14 16.21
CA ALA A 173 -6.14 -5.78 14.90
C ALA A 173 -4.73 -5.55 14.33
N VAL A 174 -4.18 -4.33 14.42
CA VAL A 174 -2.81 -4.02 14.01
C VAL A 174 -1.77 -4.82 14.81
N GLU A 175 -1.96 -4.96 16.12
CA GLU A 175 -1.07 -5.74 17.00
C GLU A 175 -1.14 -7.24 16.66
N GLU A 176 -2.33 -7.77 16.35
CA GLU A 176 -2.55 -9.15 15.90
C GLU A 176 -1.79 -9.40 14.58
N LEU A 177 -1.92 -8.53 13.59
CA LEU A 177 -1.20 -8.65 12.32
C LEU A 177 0.32 -8.59 12.53
N ARG A 178 0.79 -7.70 13.38
CA ARG A 178 2.21 -7.59 13.74
C ARG A 178 2.76 -8.88 14.34
N SER A 179 2.00 -9.58 15.19
CA SER A 179 2.41 -10.87 15.77
C SER A 179 2.58 -11.95 14.71
N HIS A 180 1.91 -11.82 13.56
CA HIS A 180 2.05 -12.68 12.39
C HIS A 180 3.08 -12.18 11.35
N GLY A 181 3.89 -11.19 11.70
CA GLY A 181 4.93 -10.67 10.81
C GLY A 181 4.42 -9.75 9.68
N ILE A 182 3.16 -9.28 9.76
CA ILE A 182 2.60 -8.34 8.79
C ILE A 182 2.87 -6.91 9.27
N VAL A 183 3.45 -6.10 8.40
CA VAL A 183 3.67 -4.67 8.63
C VAL A 183 2.43 -3.91 8.21
N THR A 184 1.81 -3.18 9.13
CA THR A 184 0.66 -2.31 8.83
C THR A 184 1.12 -0.86 8.75
N PHE A 185 0.73 -0.16 7.70
CA PHE A 185 1.01 1.26 7.50
C PHE A 185 -0.28 1.99 7.08
N CYS A 186 -0.55 3.15 7.69
CA CYS A 186 -1.73 3.96 7.40
C CYS A 186 -1.35 5.23 6.62
N ILE A 187 -2.08 5.49 5.55
CA ILE A 187 -2.09 6.79 4.87
C ILE A 187 -3.43 7.43 5.21
N SER A 188 -3.37 8.50 5.98
CA SER A 188 -4.57 9.25 6.34
C SER A 188 -4.67 10.53 5.52
N LEU A 189 -5.86 10.79 5.02
CA LEU A 189 -6.25 12.00 4.32
C LEU A 189 -6.97 12.99 5.25
N ASP A 190 -7.17 12.61 6.53
CA ASP A 190 -7.74 13.45 7.58
C ASP A 190 -6.66 14.39 8.14
N PRO A 191 -6.83 15.72 8.05
CA PRO A 191 -5.89 16.68 8.63
C PRO A 191 -5.72 16.56 10.16
N HIS A 192 -6.70 15.98 10.86
CA HIS A 192 -6.69 15.79 12.31
C HIS A 192 -6.20 14.39 12.73
N ALA A 193 -5.73 13.58 11.78
CA ALA A 193 -5.32 12.19 12.01
C ALA A 193 -4.26 12.02 13.10
N ASP A 194 -3.38 12.98 13.33
CA ASP A 194 -2.32 12.90 14.34
C ASP A 194 -2.85 12.62 15.76
N GLU A 195 -4.10 12.99 16.05
CA GLU A 195 -4.73 12.77 17.34
C GLU A 195 -4.98 11.29 17.67
N TYR A 196 -5.22 10.46 16.65
CA TYR A 196 -5.62 9.05 16.84
C TYR A 196 -4.74 8.04 16.10
N VAL A 197 -4.22 8.36 14.89
CA VAL A 197 -3.52 7.42 14.02
C VAL A 197 -2.25 6.87 14.69
N SER A 198 -1.49 7.73 15.38
CA SER A 198 -0.27 7.30 16.07
C SER A 198 -0.56 6.30 17.20
N ARG A 199 -1.75 6.38 17.84
CA ARG A 199 -2.17 5.46 18.90
C ARG A 199 -2.62 4.10 18.35
N ILE A 200 -3.16 4.07 17.12
CA ILE A 200 -3.62 2.85 16.45
C ILE A 200 -2.43 2.12 15.80
N PHE A 201 -1.63 2.82 14.99
CA PHE A 201 -0.62 2.22 14.12
C PHE A 201 0.81 2.28 14.69
N GLY A 202 1.08 3.21 15.61
CA GLY A 202 2.41 3.48 16.17
C GLY A 202 3.13 4.63 15.45
N LYS A 203 4.10 5.26 16.14
CA LYS A 203 4.72 6.54 15.77
C LYS A 203 5.33 6.64 14.36
N ASN A 204 5.78 5.53 13.79
CA ASN A 204 6.47 5.52 12.48
C ASN A 204 5.74 4.66 11.44
N ARG A 205 4.45 4.44 11.64
CA ARG A 205 3.63 3.53 10.84
C ARG A 205 2.44 4.24 10.18
N PHE A 206 2.54 5.53 10.00
CA PHE A 206 1.53 6.32 9.31
C PHE A 206 2.13 7.52 8.60
N MET A 207 1.37 8.06 7.67
CA MET A 207 1.61 9.33 6.99
C MET A 207 0.29 10.07 6.88
N VAL A 208 0.29 11.35 7.23
CA VAL A 208 -0.84 12.26 6.96
C VAL A 208 -0.54 13.01 5.68
N ILE A 209 -1.51 13.09 4.78
CA ILE A 209 -1.41 13.84 3.53
C ILE A 209 -2.29 15.08 3.64
N ASP A 210 -1.69 16.21 3.96
CA ASP A 210 -2.38 17.50 4.13
C ASP A 210 -3.01 18.01 2.83
N ASN A 211 -2.42 17.69 1.69
CA ASN A 211 -2.94 18.05 0.38
C ASN A 211 -3.30 16.79 -0.41
N ILE A 212 -4.59 16.46 -0.37
CA ILE A 212 -5.14 15.23 -0.99
C ILE A 212 -4.88 15.20 -2.51
N GLN A 213 -4.81 16.36 -3.19
CA GLN A 213 -4.50 16.43 -4.63
C GLN A 213 -3.11 15.86 -4.96
N LYS A 214 -2.21 15.77 -3.98
CA LYS A 214 -0.87 15.16 -4.13
C LYS A 214 -0.86 13.65 -3.91
N LEU A 215 -2.00 13.04 -3.56
CA LEU A 215 -2.07 11.60 -3.31
C LEU A 215 -1.58 10.76 -4.50
N PRO A 216 -1.91 11.08 -5.78
CA PRO A 216 -1.41 10.31 -6.93
C PRO A 216 0.11 10.26 -7.03
N GLU A 217 0.81 11.33 -6.59
CA GLU A 217 2.27 11.39 -6.59
C GLU A 217 2.88 10.73 -5.35
N ARG A 218 2.25 10.92 -4.19
CA ARG A 218 2.75 10.47 -2.89
C ARG A 218 2.62 8.97 -2.69
N LEU A 219 1.52 8.37 -3.13
CA LEU A 219 1.23 6.96 -2.91
C LEU A 219 2.28 6.03 -3.55
N PRO A 220 2.71 6.21 -4.81
CA PRO A 220 3.79 5.41 -5.39
C PRO A 220 5.14 5.60 -4.70
N GLN A 221 5.48 6.84 -4.29
CA GLN A 221 6.73 7.14 -3.59
C GLN A 221 6.79 6.41 -2.24
N LEU A 222 5.69 6.44 -1.49
CA LEU A 222 5.57 5.76 -0.22
C LEU A 222 5.68 4.24 -0.40
N PHE A 223 4.99 3.68 -1.40
CA PHE A 223 5.08 2.26 -1.72
C PHE A 223 6.54 1.83 -1.93
N ILE A 224 7.29 2.56 -2.75
CA ILE A 224 8.71 2.28 -3.00
C ILE A 224 9.51 2.35 -1.69
N SER A 225 9.26 3.31 -0.81
CA SER A 225 9.96 3.46 0.46
C SER A 225 9.69 2.32 1.44
N LEU A 226 8.46 1.82 1.47
CA LEU A 226 8.04 0.73 2.36
C LEU A 226 8.49 -0.65 1.86
N THR A 227 8.77 -0.79 0.58
CA THR A 227 9.08 -2.07 -0.05
C THR A 227 10.58 -2.26 -0.37
N LYS A 228 11.43 -1.29 -0.06
CA LYS A 228 12.89 -1.38 -0.11
C LYS A 228 13.51 -2.35 0.86
#